data_d9fc8d5cde93cad73261227381ff5817
#
_entry.id   d9fc8d5cde93cad73261227381ff5817
#
_cell.length_a   1.000
_cell.length_b   1.000
_cell.length_c   1.000
_cell.angle_alpha   90.00
_cell.angle_beta   90.00
_cell.angle_gamma   90.00
#
_symmetry.space_group_name_H-M   'P 1'
#
loop_
_entity.id
_entity.type
_entity.pdbx_description
1 polymer ?
#
loop_
_entity_poly.entity_id
_entity_poly.type
_entity_poly.pdbx_seq_one_letter_code
_entity_poly.pdbx_strand_id
1 'polypeptide(L)'
;MRKLIVGVACAFLSIAALCAQEKLKRVYDEDVDPFTQIDGAVKEAASSGKYVICQLGGNWCVWCLRFADFISRDEDISKVIDDNFVYVHVNYNPRQKPNAATGELLKRLNHADRFGFPVFVVLDGEGNVIHIQDSGYLEKDMSYDKGNVMRFFVNWTPKAVKGD
;
A
#
# COMPACT_ATOMS: atom_id res chain seq x y z
N MET A 1 -18.25 -56.46 -49.78
CA MET A 1 -18.09 -56.20 -48.31
C MET A 1 -17.20 -54.96 -48.11
N ARG A 2 -17.79 -53.80 -47.97
CA ARG A 2 -17.09 -52.52 -47.76
C ARG A 2 -17.12 -52.18 -46.27
N LYS A 3 -15.99 -52.17 -45.57
CA LYS A 3 -15.89 -51.77 -44.20
C LYS A 3 -15.77 -50.25 -44.14
N LEU A 4 -16.78 -49.57 -43.58
CA LEU A 4 -16.72 -48.16 -43.20
C LEU A 4 -15.85 -48.01 -41.91
N ILE A 5 -14.76 -47.24 -42.00
CA ILE A 5 -13.98 -46.81 -40.85
C ILE A 5 -14.54 -45.43 -40.49
N VAL A 6 -15.22 -45.36 -39.37
CA VAL A 6 -15.66 -44.08 -38.77
C VAL A 6 -14.49 -43.54 -37.93
N GLY A 7 -13.82 -42.53 -38.46
CA GLY A 7 -12.79 -41.80 -37.70
C GLY A 7 -13.42 -40.82 -36.75
N VAL A 8 -13.23 -41.05 -35.45
CA VAL A 8 -13.63 -40.10 -34.40
C VAL A 8 -12.46 -39.08 -34.27
N ALA A 9 -12.73 -37.85 -34.77
CA ALA A 9 -11.83 -36.73 -34.56
C ALA A 9 -12.10 -36.13 -33.15
N CYS A 10 -11.23 -36.46 -32.19
CA CYS A 10 -11.18 -35.79 -30.90
C CYS A 10 -10.60 -34.38 -31.09
N ALA A 11 -11.47 -33.38 -31.15
CA ALA A 11 -11.09 -31.96 -31.08
C ALA A 11 -10.67 -31.63 -29.64
N PHE A 12 -9.38 -31.60 -29.38
CA PHE A 12 -8.85 -31.02 -28.14
C PHE A 12 -9.00 -29.51 -28.21
N LEU A 13 -10.09 -28.98 -27.60
CA LEU A 13 -10.14 -27.56 -27.26
C LEU A 13 -9.17 -27.29 -26.12
N SER A 14 -7.97 -26.86 -26.48
CA SER A 14 -7.04 -26.27 -25.50
C SER A 14 -7.60 -24.91 -25.09
N ILE A 15 -8.31 -24.88 -23.96
CA ILE A 15 -8.67 -23.63 -23.28
C ILE A 15 -7.36 -23.12 -22.66
N ALA A 16 -6.63 -22.32 -23.42
CA ALA A 16 -5.58 -21.48 -22.86
C ALA A 16 -6.29 -20.42 -22.00
N ALA A 17 -6.45 -20.70 -20.70
CA ALA A 17 -6.79 -19.69 -19.73
C ALA A 17 -5.65 -18.65 -19.74
N LEU A 18 -5.85 -17.59 -20.52
CA LEU A 18 -5.01 -16.41 -20.48
C LEU A 18 -5.24 -15.80 -19.09
N CYS A 19 -4.41 -16.17 -18.10
CA CYS A 19 -4.26 -15.40 -16.88
C CYS A 19 -3.72 -14.03 -17.30
N ALA A 20 -4.63 -13.12 -17.63
CA ALA A 20 -4.32 -11.72 -17.74
C ALA A 20 -3.87 -11.30 -16.33
N GLN A 21 -2.56 -11.22 -16.13
CA GLN A 21 -2.00 -10.68 -14.90
C GLN A 21 -2.43 -9.22 -14.85
N GLU A 22 -3.44 -8.94 -14.02
CA GLU A 22 -4.02 -7.61 -13.89
C GLU A 22 -2.91 -6.64 -13.53
N LYS A 23 -2.67 -5.65 -14.38
CA LYS A 23 -1.58 -4.70 -14.21
C LYS A 23 -1.89 -3.83 -13.00
N LEU A 24 -1.07 -3.92 -11.96
CA LEU A 24 -1.20 -3.11 -10.76
C LEU A 24 -1.21 -1.61 -11.10
N LYS A 25 -2.15 -0.88 -10.51
CA LYS A 25 -2.30 0.56 -10.73
C LYS A 25 -1.12 1.32 -10.12
N ARG A 26 -0.58 2.30 -10.86
CA ARG A 26 0.36 3.28 -10.31
C ARG A 26 -0.40 4.22 -9.39
N VAL A 27 0.03 4.34 -8.13
CA VAL A 27 -0.66 5.12 -7.09
C VAL A 27 0.20 6.24 -6.51
N TYR A 28 1.50 6.22 -6.76
CA TYR A 28 2.41 7.28 -6.32
C TYR A 28 2.45 8.38 -7.37
N ASP A 29 2.19 9.63 -6.95
CA ASP A 29 2.45 10.80 -7.75
C ASP A 29 3.94 11.15 -7.63
N GLU A 30 4.66 11.09 -8.76
CA GLU A 30 6.10 11.31 -8.80
C GLU A 30 6.45 12.81 -8.96
N ASP A 31 5.46 13.65 -9.27
CA ASP A 31 5.62 15.09 -9.50
C ASP A 31 5.27 15.92 -8.25
N VAL A 32 4.57 15.35 -7.28
CA VAL A 32 4.21 16.04 -6.04
C VAL A 32 5.41 16.13 -5.10
N ASP A 33 5.60 17.32 -4.51
CA ASP A 33 6.56 17.49 -3.42
C ASP A 33 6.09 16.74 -2.15
N PRO A 34 6.88 15.78 -1.63
CA PRO A 34 6.46 14.95 -0.50
C PRO A 34 6.21 15.76 0.79
N PHE A 35 6.88 16.88 0.99
CA PHE A 35 6.65 17.74 2.15
C PHE A 35 5.28 18.41 2.07
N THR A 36 4.96 19.00 0.94
CA THR A 36 3.65 19.61 0.68
C THR A 36 2.53 18.58 0.81
N GLN A 37 2.75 17.37 0.31
CA GLN A 37 1.79 16.27 0.43
C GLN A 37 1.53 15.88 1.89
N ILE A 38 2.58 15.69 2.68
CA ILE A 38 2.48 15.31 4.09
C ILE A 38 1.87 16.46 4.90
N ASP A 39 2.27 17.71 4.65
CA ASP A 39 1.71 18.88 5.35
C ASP A 39 0.22 19.07 5.09
N GLY A 40 -0.20 18.85 3.84
CA GLY A 40 -1.62 18.85 3.47
C GLY A 40 -2.40 17.76 4.21
N ALA A 41 -1.86 16.55 4.25
CA ALA A 41 -2.47 15.42 4.95
C ALA A 41 -2.58 15.66 6.48
N VAL A 42 -1.55 16.22 7.11
CA VAL A 42 -1.56 16.55 8.54
C VAL A 42 -2.63 17.62 8.83
N LYS A 43 -2.71 18.66 8.00
CA LYS A 43 -3.73 19.71 8.14
C LYS A 43 -5.14 19.15 8.02
N GLU A 44 -5.38 18.26 7.05
CA GLU A 44 -6.67 17.58 6.88
C GLU A 44 -6.99 16.69 8.07
N ALA A 45 -6.03 15.87 8.52
CA ALA A 45 -6.18 15.00 9.68
C ALA A 45 -6.52 15.77 10.95
N ALA A 46 -5.82 16.87 11.23
CA ALA A 46 -6.08 17.74 12.37
C ALA A 46 -7.52 18.29 12.36
N SER A 47 -8.01 18.72 11.19
CA SER A 47 -9.36 19.30 11.05
C SER A 47 -10.49 18.26 11.14
N SER A 48 -10.20 16.99 10.84
CA SER A 48 -11.17 15.89 10.81
C SER A 48 -11.06 14.92 12.00
N GLY A 49 -10.13 15.16 12.92
CA GLY A 49 -9.89 14.29 14.07
C GLY A 49 -9.27 12.95 13.70
N LYS A 50 -8.63 12.87 12.54
CA LYS A 50 -7.95 11.68 12.01
C LYS A 50 -6.44 11.72 12.28
N TYR A 51 -5.79 10.61 11.96
CA TYR A 51 -4.32 10.52 11.87
C TYR A 51 -3.88 10.39 10.41
N VAL A 52 -2.57 10.40 10.15
CA VAL A 52 -2.02 10.25 8.81
C VAL A 52 -1.32 8.91 8.69
N ILE A 53 -1.53 8.20 7.58
CA ILE A 53 -0.68 7.08 7.18
C ILE A 53 0.12 7.50 5.94
N CYS A 54 1.43 7.55 6.09
CA CYS A 54 2.36 7.71 4.97
C CYS A 54 2.83 6.32 4.53
N GLN A 55 2.37 5.84 3.38
CA GLN A 55 2.95 4.67 2.73
C GLN A 55 4.17 5.12 1.93
N LEU A 56 5.38 4.94 2.48
CA LEU A 56 6.63 5.29 1.80
C LEU A 56 7.03 4.19 0.82
N GLY A 57 7.30 4.58 -0.42
CA GLY A 57 7.66 3.66 -1.49
C GLY A 57 7.60 4.33 -2.85
N GLY A 58 7.17 3.63 -3.89
CA GLY A 58 7.06 4.20 -5.23
C GLY A 58 6.49 3.22 -6.25
N ASN A 59 6.20 3.72 -7.44
CA ASN A 59 5.68 2.92 -8.55
C ASN A 59 6.68 1.86 -9.08
N TRP A 60 7.94 1.92 -8.69
CA TRP A 60 8.98 0.94 -8.94
C TRP A 60 8.91 -0.30 -8.03
N CYS A 61 8.13 -0.22 -6.94
CA CYS A 61 8.02 -1.22 -5.88
C CYS A 61 6.75 -2.06 -6.07
N VAL A 62 6.89 -3.29 -6.54
CA VAL A 62 5.73 -4.16 -6.79
C VAL A 62 4.94 -4.47 -5.51
N TRP A 63 5.61 -4.62 -4.36
CA TRP A 63 4.94 -4.84 -3.08
C TRP A 63 4.15 -3.62 -2.61
N CYS A 64 4.64 -2.42 -2.89
CA CYS A 64 3.92 -1.18 -2.62
C CYS A 64 2.60 -1.09 -3.40
N LEU A 65 2.64 -1.46 -4.68
CA LEU A 65 1.46 -1.46 -5.54
C LEU A 65 0.49 -2.60 -5.17
N ARG A 66 1.00 -3.77 -4.77
CA ARG A 66 0.18 -4.88 -4.25
C ARG A 66 -0.54 -4.49 -2.97
N PHE A 67 0.11 -3.77 -2.06
CA PHE A 67 -0.53 -3.31 -0.84
C PHE A 67 -1.67 -2.33 -1.13
N ALA A 68 -1.42 -1.35 -2.00
CA ALA A 68 -2.44 -0.39 -2.41
C ALA A 68 -3.64 -1.08 -3.08
N ASP A 69 -3.40 -2.06 -3.96
CA ASP A 69 -4.45 -2.88 -4.56
C ASP A 69 -5.20 -3.70 -3.50
N PHE A 70 -4.48 -4.35 -2.59
CA PHE A 70 -5.05 -5.17 -1.52
C PHE A 70 -6.01 -4.38 -0.63
N ILE A 71 -5.60 -3.22 -0.12
CA ILE A 71 -6.45 -2.40 0.76
C ILE A 71 -7.63 -1.77 0.02
N SER A 72 -7.48 -1.47 -1.27
CA SER A 72 -8.56 -0.88 -2.10
C SER A 72 -9.67 -1.86 -2.47
N ARG A 73 -9.38 -3.17 -2.45
CA ARG A 73 -10.35 -4.23 -2.79
C ARG A 73 -11.10 -4.78 -1.58
N ASP A 74 -10.62 -4.51 -0.37
CA ASP A 74 -11.24 -4.99 0.87
C ASP A 74 -12.05 -3.85 1.52
N GLU A 75 -13.37 -3.98 1.48
CA GLU A 75 -14.30 -2.95 1.97
C GLU A 75 -14.14 -2.67 3.47
N ASP A 76 -13.85 -3.70 4.29
CA ASP A 76 -13.66 -3.52 5.73
C ASP A 76 -12.40 -2.69 6.02
N ILE A 77 -11.30 -3.01 5.32
CA ILE A 77 -10.03 -2.28 5.46
C ILE A 77 -10.19 -0.85 4.95
N SER A 78 -10.75 -0.67 3.75
CA SER A 78 -11.00 0.66 3.17
C SER A 78 -11.82 1.51 4.13
N LYS A 79 -12.89 0.95 4.71
CA LYS A 79 -13.73 1.66 5.67
C LYS A 79 -12.95 2.12 6.92
N VAL A 80 -12.12 1.26 7.50
CA VAL A 80 -11.30 1.63 8.67
C VAL A 80 -10.32 2.73 8.31
N ILE A 81 -9.71 2.68 7.11
CA ILE A 81 -8.81 3.72 6.62
C ILE A 81 -9.58 5.04 6.47
N ASP A 82 -10.68 5.02 5.72
CA ASP A 82 -11.48 6.22 5.41
C ASP A 82 -12.03 6.89 6.67
N ASP A 83 -12.46 6.11 7.66
CA ASP A 83 -13.03 6.64 8.90
C ASP A 83 -11.96 7.29 9.81
N ASN A 84 -10.71 6.80 9.79
CA ASN A 84 -9.72 7.13 10.82
C ASN A 84 -8.45 7.81 10.33
N PHE A 85 -8.17 7.75 9.02
CA PHE A 85 -6.88 8.21 8.51
C PHE A 85 -7.02 9.09 7.26
N VAL A 86 -6.06 9.98 7.09
CA VAL A 86 -5.70 10.56 5.79
C VAL A 86 -4.54 9.72 5.27
N TYR A 87 -4.79 8.94 4.19
CA TYR A 87 -3.83 8.01 3.65
C TYR A 87 -3.12 8.60 2.45
N VAL A 88 -1.77 8.66 2.49
CA VAL A 88 -0.97 9.23 1.41
C VAL A 88 0.13 8.27 0.94
N HIS A 89 0.31 8.21 -0.37
CA HIS A 89 1.40 7.48 -1.01
C HIS A 89 2.58 8.41 -1.20
N VAL A 90 3.57 8.34 -0.32
CA VAL A 90 4.76 9.20 -0.35
C VAL A 90 5.81 8.60 -1.28
N ASN A 91 6.06 9.25 -2.41
CA ASN A 91 7.01 8.77 -3.38
C ASN A 91 8.45 8.93 -2.89
N TYR A 92 9.19 7.83 -2.86
CA TYR A 92 10.60 7.77 -2.54
C TYR A 92 11.28 6.66 -3.37
N ASN A 93 12.45 6.95 -3.91
CA ASN A 93 13.21 5.96 -4.67
C ASN A 93 14.66 5.86 -4.15
N PRO A 94 15.00 4.76 -3.45
CA PRO A 94 16.33 4.57 -2.87
C PRO A 94 17.45 4.40 -3.91
N ARG A 95 17.09 4.20 -5.19
CA ARG A 95 18.05 4.07 -6.29
C ARG A 95 18.43 5.41 -6.90
N GLN A 96 17.70 6.47 -6.58
CA GLN A 96 18.08 7.84 -6.98
C GLN A 96 19.20 8.34 -6.10
N LYS A 97 20.07 9.19 -6.67
CA LYS A 97 21.15 9.82 -5.91
C LYS A 97 20.54 10.65 -4.77
N PRO A 98 20.93 10.40 -3.51
CA PRO A 98 20.45 11.20 -2.39
C PRO A 98 20.75 12.69 -2.57
N ASN A 99 19.83 13.52 -2.15
CA ASN A 99 19.99 14.97 -2.08
C ASN A 99 19.53 15.48 -0.69
N ALA A 100 19.68 16.77 -0.42
CA ALA A 100 19.31 17.35 0.86
C ALA A 100 17.83 17.14 1.20
N ALA A 101 16.91 17.33 0.22
CA ALA A 101 15.49 17.15 0.42
C ALA A 101 15.14 15.69 0.78
N THR A 102 15.78 14.71 0.12
CA THR A 102 15.64 13.29 0.45
C THR A 102 16.07 13.01 1.90
N GLY A 103 17.20 13.56 2.33
CA GLY A 103 17.69 13.40 3.72
C GLY A 103 16.72 13.99 4.74
N GLU A 104 16.18 15.17 4.49
CA GLU A 104 15.21 15.80 5.38
C GLU A 104 13.87 15.05 5.41
N LEU A 105 13.42 14.50 4.27
CA LEU A 105 12.22 13.64 4.24
C LEU A 105 12.40 12.41 5.13
N LEU A 106 13.50 11.69 4.96
CA LEU A 106 13.78 10.50 5.78
C LEU A 106 13.89 10.84 7.26
N LYS A 107 14.54 11.95 7.60
CA LYS A 107 14.62 12.44 8.97
C LYS A 107 13.23 12.74 9.55
N ARG A 108 12.37 13.43 8.79
CA ARG A 108 10.98 13.72 9.19
C ARG A 108 10.19 12.45 9.47
N LEU A 109 10.42 11.39 8.70
CA LEU A 109 9.77 10.09 8.85
C LEU A 109 10.57 9.09 9.74
N ASN A 110 11.44 9.61 10.61
CA ASN A 110 12.26 8.83 11.55
C ASN A 110 13.04 7.70 10.87
N HIS A 111 13.58 7.95 9.67
CA HIS A 111 14.36 7.00 8.87
C HIS A 111 13.64 5.65 8.67
N ALA A 112 12.37 5.71 8.31
CA ALA A 112 11.53 4.53 8.12
C ALA A 112 12.04 3.63 6.99
N ASP A 113 12.77 4.18 6.00
CA ASP A 113 13.39 3.47 4.88
C ASP A 113 14.29 2.28 5.31
N ARG A 114 14.77 2.23 6.57
CA ARG A 114 15.54 1.10 7.13
C ARG A 114 14.78 -0.23 7.17
N PHE A 115 13.46 -0.19 7.09
CA PHE A 115 12.59 -1.39 7.09
C PHE A 115 12.27 -1.94 5.70
N GLY A 116 12.76 -1.29 4.63
CA GLY A 116 12.40 -1.67 3.26
C GLY A 116 11.09 -1.03 2.80
N PHE A 117 10.47 -1.59 1.73
CA PHE A 117 9.30 -0.97 1.10
C PHE A 117 8.23 -2.01 0.68
N PRO A 118 6.93 -1.68 0.86
CA PRO A 118 6.46 -0.45 1.49
C PRO A 118 6.78 -0.42 2.98
N VAL A 119 6.93 0.77 3.53
CA VAL A 119 6.91 0.98 4.98
C VAL A 119 5.85 2.03 5.30
N PHE A 120 5.18 1.86 6.43
CA PHE A 120 4.08 2.74 6.81
C PHE A 120 4.47 3.57 8.02
N VAL A 121 4.31 4.87 7.93
CA VAL A 121 4.56 5.79 9.04
C VAL A 121 3.24 6.39 9.47
N VAL A 122 2.89 6.20 10.73
CA VAL A 122 1.69 6.78 11.33
C VAL A 122 2.07 8.11 11.98
N LEU A 123 1.38 9.19 11.58
CA LEU A 123 1.52 10.49 12.20
C LEU A 123 0.23 10.83 12.95
N ASP A 124 0.38 11.46 14.11
CA ASP A 124 -0.77 12.05 14.81
C ASP A 124 -1.32 13.31 14.10
N GLY A 125 -2.33 13.96 14.69
CA GLY A 125 -2.92 15.17 14.15
C GLY A 125 -2.00 16.39 14.17
N GLU A 126 -0.86 16.31 14.85
CA GLU A 126 0.18 17.36 14.89
C GLU A 126 1.34 17.07 13.96
N GLY A 127 1.33 15.89 13.30
CA GLY A 127 2.38 15.45 12.38
C GLY A 127 3.57 14.77 13.05
N ASN A 128 3.46 14.37 14.32
CA ASN A 128 4.48 13.60 15.01
C ASN A 128 4.41 12.15 14.60
N VAL A 129 5.57 11.51 14.37
CA VAL A 129 5.65 10.07 14.11
C VAL A 129 5.36 9.31 15.41
N ILE A 130 4.24 8.57 15.42
CA ILE A 130 3.83 7.75 16.58
C ILE A 130 4.04 6.25 16.35
N HIS A 131 4.19 5.81 15.12
CA HIS A 131 4.51 4.42 14.79
C HIS A 131 5.15 4.28 13.40
N ILE A 132 5.96 3.23 13.26
CA ILE A 132 6.48 2.78 11.96
C ILE A 132 6.18 1.29 11.84
N GLN A 133 5.43 0.91 10.80
CA GLN A 133 5.06 -0.47 10.50
C GLN A 133 5.89 -1.01 9.35
N ASP A 134 6.68 -2.01 9.61
CA ASP A 134 7.35 -2.84 8.61
C ASP A 134 6.31 -3.70 7.87
N SER A 135 6.32 -3.67 6.53
CA SER A 135 5.39 -4.46 5.70
C SER A 135 5.57 -5.96 5.87
N GLY A 136 6.77 -6.44 6.20
CA GLY A 136 7.05 -7.86 6.38
C GLY A 136 6.16 -8.54 7.42
N TYR A 137 5.71 -7.81 8.46
CA TYR A 137 4.77 -8.32 9.44
C TYR A 137 3.31 -8.37 8.96
N LEU A 138 3.03 -7.77 7.81
CA LEU A 138 1.70 -7.74 7.20
C LEU A 138 1.57 -8.73 6.04
N GLU A 139 2.69 -9.27 5.57
CA GLU A 139 2.78 -10.12 4.39
C GLU A 139 2.33 -11.55 4.69
N LYS A 140 1.77 -12.19 3.66
CA LYS A 140 1.44 -13.61 3.63
C LYS A 140 1.54 -14.12 2.19
N ASP A 141 2.34 -15.16 1.98
CA ASP A 141 2.60 -15.73 0.66
C ASP A 141 3.10 -14.65 -0.32
N MET A 142 2.39 -14.47 -1.43
CA MET A 142 2.69 -13.45 -2.43
C MET A 142 1.79 -12.20 -2.31
N SER A 143 1.18 -11.98 -1.15
CA SER A 143 0.24 -10.90 -0.87
C SER A 143 0.33 -10.46 0.60
N TYR A 144 -0.78 -10.02 1.17
CA TYR A 144 -0.89 -9.55 2.54
C TYR A 144 -1.95 -10.35 3.32
N ASP A 145 -1.77 -10.46 4.64
CA ASP A 145 -2.74 -11.09 5.54
C ASP A 145 -3.77 -10.06 6.01
N LYS A 146 -5.06 -10.30 5.71
CA LYS A 146 -6.16 -9.39 6.09
C LYS A 146 -6.19 -9.12 7.60
N GLY A 147 -5.97 -10.15 8.42
CA GLY A 147 -6.02 -10.02 9.88
C GLY A 147 -4.88 -9.15 10.42
N ASN A 148 -3.68 -9.31 9.88
CA ASN A 148 -2.52 -8.50 10.28
C ASN A 148 -2.68 -7.04 9.81
N VAL A 149 -3.12 -6.82 8.58
CA VAL A 149 -3.37 -5.48 8.02
C VAL A 149 -4.48 -4.77 8.80
N MET A 150 -5.61 -5.44 9.06
CA MET A 150 -6.70 -4.89 9.85
C MET A 150 -6.24 -4.54 11.27
N ARG A 151 -5.47 -5.43 11.92
CA ARG A 151 -4.92 -5.18 13.27
C ARG A 151 -4.00 -3.96 13.29
N PHE A 152 -3.16 -3.81 12.27
CA PHE A 152 -2.31 -2.62 12.14
C PHE A 152 -3.17 -1.36 12.14
N PHE A 153 -4.14 -1.23 11.22
CA PHE A 153 -4.94 -0.01 11.17
C PHE A 153 -5.76 0.23 12.44
N VAL A 154 -6.46 -0.79 12.95
CA VAL A 154 -7.32 -0.64 14.14
C VAL A 154 -6.52 -0.19 15.38
N ASN A 155 -5.33 -0.75 15.59
CA ASN A 155 -4.50 -0.41 16.75
C ASN A 155 -3.97 1.04 16.73
N TRP A 156 -3.91 1.66 15.55
CA TRP A 156 -3.36 3.01 15.40
C TRP A 156 -4.41 4.06 15.06
N THR A 157 -5.71 3.74 15.19
CA THR A 157 -6.78 4.75 15.11
C THR A 157 -6.62 5.80 16.20
N PRO A 158 -7.07 7.05 15.98
CA PRO A 158 -7.05 8.09 17.01
C PRO A 158 -7.71 7.64 18.32
N LYS A 159 -8.81 6.93 18.23
CA LYS A 159 -9.51 6.37 19.40
C LYS A 159 -8.66 5.36 20.16
N ALA A 160 -8.01 4.41 19.47
CA ALA A 160 -7.18 3.38 20.10
C ALA A 160 -5.96 3.99 20.81
N VAL A 161 -5.33 5.01 20.20
CA VAL A 161 -4.13 5.65 20.75
C VAL A 161 -4.47 6.55 21.95
N LYS A 162 -5.61 7.26 21.92
CA LYS A 162 -6.05 8.13 23.01
C LYS A 162 -6.70 7.37 24.17
N GLY A 163 -7.20 6.16 23.92
CA GLY A 163 -7.87 5.34 24.93
C GLY A 163 -9.30 5.78 25.24
N ASP A 164 -9.96 6.45 24.29
CA ASP A 164 -11.34 6.98 24.43
C ASP A 164 -12.41 5.93 24.12
#